data_fc105d7311db29f7444d724753746eaf
#
_entry.id   fc105d7311db29f7444d724753746eaf
#
_cell.length_a   1.000
_cell.length_b   1.000
_cell.length_c   1.000
_cell.angle_alpha   90.00
_cell.angle_beta   90.00
_cell.angle_gamma   90.00
#
_symmetry.space_group_name_H-M   'P 1'
#
loop_
_entity.id
_entity.type
_entity.pdbx_description
1 polymer ?
#
loop_
_entity_poly.entity_id
_entity_poly.type
_entity_poly.pdbx_seq_one_letter_code
_entity_poly.pdbx_strand_id
1 'polypeptide(L)'
;SPAGAAVSVPLNDELSDVYGCKNLSLSPLATAYVRARGTDPLSSFGDFIALSRKVDLSAATVIRKTISDGIIAPGYNTDALNLIKEKKDGGYLILKADLKYTAPEIESRELNGVVFSQLRNMIKINHNSLLAKIVTKKKEIPAKAARDLILSSITLKYTQSNSVGYALDGQMIGIGAGQQNRVDCTRLAGRKAETWFLRQ
;
A
#
# COMPACT_ATOMS: atom_id res chain seq x y z
N SER A 1 0.93 -2.60 -10.09
CA SER A 1 1.71 -2.89 -8.88
C SER A 1 1.51 -1.79 -7.84
N PRO A 2 1.50 -2.10 -6.54
CA PRO A 2 1.46 -1.08 -5.50
C PRO A 2 2.68 -0.16 -5.57
N ALA A 3 2.45 1.17 -5.50
CA ALA A 3 3.52 2.16 -5.34
C ALA A 3 3.99 2.25 -3.88
N GLY A 4 3.10 1.96 -2.94
CA GLY A 4 3.37 1.91 -1.52
C GLY A 4 2.25 1.22 -0.75
N ALA A 5 2.55 0.82 0.48
CA ALA A 5 1.60 0.28 1.43
C ALA A 5 2.06 0.56 2.86
N ALA A 6 1.12 0.75 3.77
CA ALA A 6 1.43 0.99 5.18
C ALA A 6 0.27 0.61 6.11
N VAL A 7 0.60 0.48 7.38
CA VAL A 7 -0.35 0.42 8.50
C VAL A 7 -0.24 1.69 9.34
N SER A 8 -1.22 1.93 10.21
CA SER A 8 -1.36 3.15 11.01
C SER A 8 -0.39 3.21 12.20
N VAL A 9 0.91 3.10 11.97
CA VAL A 9 1.92 3.40 12.99
C VAL A 9 2.02 4.92 13.11
N PRO A 10 2.00 5.50 14.31
CA PRO A 10 2.15 6.94 14.51
C PRO A 10 3.41 7.49 13.82
N LEU A 11 3.33 8.69 13.30
CA LEU A 11 4.48 9.40 12.75
C LEU A 11 5.29 10.01 13.90
N ASN A 12 6.60 10.02 13.76
CA ASN A 12 7.47 10.89 14.55
C ASN A 12 7.48 12.31 13.94
N ASP A 13 8.15 13.25 14.60
CA ASP A 13 8.16 14.65 14.15
C ASP A 13 8.83 14.81 12.78
N GLU A 14 9.90 14.07 12.52
CA GLU A 14 10.62 14.07 11.23
C GLU A 14 9.72 13.62 10.08
N LEU A 15 9.08 12.45 10.23
CA LEU A 15 8.16 11.95 9.22
C LEU A 15 6.95 12.85 9.03
N SER A 16 6.46 13.47 10.11
CA SER A 16 5.34 14.42 10.04
C SER A 16 5.71 15.65 9.21
N ASP A 17 6.95 16.09 9.33
CA ASP A 17 7.49 17.24 8.58
C ASP A 17 7.69 16.86 7.10
N VAL A 18 8.39 15.75 6.84
CA VAL A 18 8.65 15.23 5.48
C VAL A 18 7.37 14.98 4.70
N TYR A 19 6.32 14.49 5.37
CA TYR A 19 5.03 14.22 4.72
C TYR A 19 4.09 15.43 4.72
N GLY A 20 4.54 16.60 5.19
CA GLY A 20 3.78 17.84 5.16
C GLY A 20 2.54 17.83 6.05
N CYS A 21 2.56 17.08 7.15
CA CYS A 21 1.41 16.92 8.04
C CYS A 21 1.68 17.27 9.51
N LYS A 22 2.79 17.96 9.81
CA LYS A 22 3.22 18.34 11.16
C LYS A 22 2.13 19.04 12.00
N ASN A 23 1.26 19.83 11.37
CA ASN A 23 0.21 20.58 12.03
C ASN A 23 -1.18 19.93 11.87
N LEU A 24 -1.25 18.67 11.44
CA LEU A 24 -2.50 17.96 11.21
C LEU A 24 -2.72 16.91 12.30
N SER A 25 -3.91 16.91 12.88
CA SER A 25 -4.37 15.79 13.70
C SER A 25 -4.85 14.67 12.79
N LEU A 26 -3.96 13.70 12.54
CA LEU A 26 -4.25 12.59 11.64
C LEU A 26 -5.00 11.46 12.36
N SER A 27 -6.10 11.00 11.77
CA SER A 27 -6.70 9.73 12.16
C SER A 27 -5.77 8.55 11.83
N PRO A 28 -5.96 7.36 12.44
CA PRO A 28 -5.19 6.17 12.06
C PRO A 28 -5.26 5.87 10.56
N LEU A 29 -6.40 6.11 9.91
CA LEU A 29 -6.57 5.90 8.47
C LEU A 29 -5.77 6.91 7.66
N ALA A 30 -5.83 8.18 8.03
CA ALA A 30 -5.03 9.24 7.41
C ALA A 30 -3.53 8.98 7.56
N THR A 31 -3.10 8.56 8.74
CA THR A 31 -1.69 8.18 9.01
C THR A 31 -1.23 7.04 8.10
N ALA A 32 -2.02 5.97 7.97
CA ALA A 32 -1.69 4.87 7.08
C ALA A 32 -1.58 5.33 5.61
N TYR A 33 -2.50 6.18 5.16
CA TYR A 33 -2.46 6.73 3.81
C TYR A 33 -1.21 7.58 3.54
N VAL A 34 -0.89 8.51 4.44
CA VAL A 34 0.29 9.38 4.32
C VAL A 34 1.57 8.55 4.25
N ARG A 35 1.70 7.54 5.12
CA ARG A 35 2.83 6.61 5.09
C ARG A 35 2.90 5.81 3.79
N ALA A 36 1.79 5.25 3.33
CA ALA A 36 1.75 4.47 2.08
C ALA A 36 2.19 5.31 0.88
N ARG A 37 1.65 6.53 0.75
CA ARG A 37 2.05 7.47 -0.30
C ARG A 37 3.50 7.92 -0.17
N GLY A 38 3.99 8.09 1.05
CA GLY A 38 5.37 8.44 1.38
C GLY A 38 6.41 7.38 1.02
N THR A 39 6.01 6.16 0.66
CA THR A 39 6.92 5.12 0.16
C THR A 39 7.66 5.60 -1.08
N ASP A 40 6.92 6.02 -2.10
CA ASP A 40 7.45 6.50 -3.38
C ASP A 40 6.50 7.56 -3.95
N PRO A 41 6.67 8.84 -3.59
CA PRO A 41 5.79 9.91 -4.03
C PRO A 41 5.77 10.12 -5.56
N LEU A 42 6.87 9.81 -6.24
CA LEU A 42 6.93 9.91 -7.71
C LEU A 42 6.06 8.84 -8.38
N SER A 43 6.14 7.60 -7.89
CA SER A 43 5.29 6.51 -8.40
C SER A 43 3.83 6.64 -7.95
N SER A 44 3.56 7.42 -6.91
CA SER A 44 2.21 7.69 -6.40
C SER A 44 1.52 8.90 -7.06
N PHE A 45 2.16 9.53 -8.02
CA PHE A 45 1.53 10.60 -8.80
C PHE A 45 0.50 10.01 -9.76
N GLY A 46 -0.77 10.41 -9.63
CA GLY A 46 -1.87 9.85 -10.42
C GLY A 46 -2.26 8.41 -10.02
N ASP A 47 -1.97 8.00 -8.79
CA ASP A 47 -2.29 6.67 -8.25
C ASP A 47 -3.79 6.44 -8.03
N PHE A 48 -4.13 5.19 -7.72
CA PHE A 48 -5.45 4.79 -7.23
C PHE A 48 -5.33 4.36 -5.77
N ILE A 49 -6.09 5.02 -4.90
CA ILE A 49 -6.01 4.84 -3.45
C ILE A 49 -6.91 3.69 -3.01
N ALA A 50 -6.39 2.73 -2.24
CA ALA A 50 -7.17 1.67 -1.61
C ALA A 50 -7.07 1.76 -0.08
N LEU A 51 -8.23 1.86 0.58
CA LEU A 51 -8.33 1.93 2.03
C LEU A 51 -9.14 0.77 2.59
N SER A 52 -8.69 0.20 3.71
CA SER A 52 -9.32 -0.98 4.33
C SER A 52 -10.47 -0.63 5.29
N ARG A 53 -10.71 0.64 5.55
CA ARG A 53 -11.72 1.15 6.47
C ARG A 53 -12.56 2.25 5.82
N LYS A 54 -13.70 2.56 6.46
CA LYS A 54 -14.56 3.68 6.07
C LYS A 54 -13.76 4.99 6.13
N VAL A 55 -13.81 5.78 5.07
CA VAL A 55 -13.04 7.03 4.94
C VAL A 55 -13.63 8.08 5.88
N ASP A 56 -12.80 8.61 6.76
CA ASP A 56 -13.11 9.70 7.66
C ASP A 56 -12.67 11.06 7.09
N LEU A 57 -13.10 12.15 7.73
CA LEU A 57 -12.78 13.50 7.29
C LEU A 57 -11.27 13.78 7.31
N SER A 58 -10.53 13.23 8.28
CA SER A 58 -9.08 13.41 8.37
C SER A 58 -8.37 12.83 7.15
N ALA A 59 -8.71 11.59 6.77
CA ALA A 59 -8.16 10.96 5.56
C ALA A 59 -8.59 11.71 4.28
N ALA A 60 -9.86 12.12 4.18
CA ALA A 60 -10.37 12.88 3.04
C ALA A 60 -9.64 14.22 2.87
N THR A 61 -9.34 14.92 3.96
CA THR A 61 -8.61 16.20 3.96
C THR A 61 -7.20 16.05 3.38
N VAL A 62 -6.50 14.98 3.73
CA VAL A 62 -5.15 14.70 3.17
C VAL A 62 -5.27 14.30 1.70
N ILE A 63 -6.20 13.38 1.38
CA ILE A 63 -6.40 12.88 0.01
C ILE A 63 -6.80 14.00 -0.95
N ARG A 64 -7.60 14.96 -0.51
CA ARG A 64 -7.98 16.11 -1.33
C ARG A 64 -6.77 16.90 -1.85
N LYS A 65 -5.72 17.03 -1.03
CA LYS A 65 -4.50 17.78 -1.36
C LYS A 65 -3.53 17.04 -2.28
N THR A 66 -3.73 15.74 -2.50
CA THR A 66 -2.81 14.89 -3.27
C THR A 66 -3.34 14.65 -4.69
N ILE A 67 -2.44 14.46 -5.65
CA ILE A 67 -2.84 14.09 -7.02
C ILE A 67 -3.00 12.58 -7.07
N SER A 68 -4.23 12.14 -7.35
CA SER A 68 -4.64 10.73 -7.51
C SER A 68 -5.79 10.63 -8.50
N ASP A 69 -6.03 9.46 -9.07
CA ASP A 69 -7.07 9.26 -10.09
C ASP A 69 -8.37 8.73 -9.53
N GLY A 70 -8.31 8.04 -8.40
CA GLY A 70 -9.49 7.52 -7.74
C GLY A 70 -9.20 6.92 -6.38
N ILE A 71 -10.26 6.49 -5.73
CA ILE A 71 -10.23 5.87 -4.42
C ILE A 71 -11.22 4.71 -4.33
N ILE A 72 -10.82 3.64 -3.65
CA ILE A 72 -11.70 2.54 -3.26
C ILE A 72 -11.64 2.32 -1.76
N ALA A 73 -12.80 2.22 -1.11
CA ALA A 73 -12.93 1.95 0.32
C ALA A 73 -14.25 1.24 0.63
N PRO A 74 -14.39 0.58 1.79
CA PRO A 74 -15.65 -0.06 2.21
C PRO A 74 -16.81 0.92 2.38
N GLY A 75 -16.53 2.19 2.55
CA GLY A 75 -17.51 3.27 2.70
C GLY A 75 -16.85 4.61 2.96
N TYR A 76 -17.67 5.62 3.12
CA TYR A 76 -17.27 7.01 3.33
C TYR A 76 -18.19 7.66 4.36
N ASN A 77 -17.65 8.44 5.27
CA ASN A 77 -18.47 9.35 6.07
C ASN A 77 -19.04 10.44 5.16
N THR A 78 -20.20 10.99 5.49
CA THR A 78 -20.89 11.95 4.62
C THR A 78 -20.05 13.20 4.33
N ASP A 79 -19.41 13.75 5.35
CA ASP A 79 -18.50 14.89 5.27
C ASP A 79 -17.25 14.58 4.40
N ALA A 80 -16.65 13.41 4.62
CA ALA A 80 -15.52 12.92 3.83
C ALA A 80 -15.89 12.72 2.35
N LEU A 81 -17.06 12.12 2.08
CA LEU A 81 -17.53 11.91 0.73
C LEU A 81 -17.77 13.23 -0.01
N ASN A 82 -18.41 14.20 0.65
CA ASN A 82 -18.65 15.51 0.07
C ASN A 82 -17.33 16.20 -0.30
N LEU A 83 -16.33 16.15 0.60
CA LEU A 83 -15.02 16.73 0.37
C LEU A 83 -14.26 16.06 -0.81
N ILE A 84 -14.34 14.73 -0.93
CA ILE A 84 -13.66 14.01 -2.02
C ILE A 84 -14.35 14.22 -3.37
N LYS A 85 -15.68 14.36 -3.41
CA LYS A 85 -16.44 14.65 -4.63
C LYS A 85 -16.02 15.94 -5.34
N GLU A 86 -15.47 16.91 -4.61
CA GLU A 86 -14.98 18.18 -5.17
C GLU A 86 -13.67 18.02 -5.98
N LYS A 87 -12.97 16.87 -5.85
CA LYS A 87 -11.73 16.64 -6.62
C LYS A 87 -12.03 16.53 -8.10
N LYS A 88 -11.08 17.03 -8.94
CA LYS A 88 -11.17 16.99 -10.40
C LYS A 88 -12.50 17.52 -10.93
N ASP A 89 -13.01 18.59 -10.32
CA ASP A 89 -14.28 19.22 -10.71
C ASP A 89 -15.44 18.21 -10.79
N GLY A 90 -15.46 17.25 -9.86
CA GLY A 90 -16.46 16.16 -9.79
C GLY A 90 -16.12 14.90 -10.62
N GLY A 91 -15.04 14.91 -11.36
CA GLY A 91 -14.59 13.76 -12.19
C GLY A 91 -13.73 12.72 -11.45
N TYR A 92 -13.57 12.84 -10.12
CA TYR A 92 -12.77 11.90 -9.34
C TYR A 92 -13.49 10.56 -9.14
N LEU A 93 -12.81 9.45 -9.41
CA LEU A 93 -13.39 8.11 -9.30
C LEU A 93 -13.50 7.69 -7.83
N ILE A 94 -14.72 7.46 -7.36
CA ILE A 94 -15.01 7.03 -5.99
C ILE A 94 -15.73 5.68 -6.03
N LEU A 95 -15.03 4.62 -5.60
CA LEU A 95 -15.53 3.26 -5.60
C LEU A 95 -15.82 2.77 -4.18
N LYS A 96 -16.91 2.04 -4.02
CA LYS A 96 -17.25 1.35 -2.77
C LYS A 96 -16.92 -0.14 -2.90
N ALA A 97 -16.06 -0.64 -2.02
CA ALA A 97 -15.73 -2.05 -1.93
C ALA A 97 -16.81 -2.82 -1.16
N ASP A 98 -17.25 -3.95 -1.69
CA ASP A 98 -18.04 -4.92 -0.94
C ASP A 98 -17.11 -5.87 -0.19
N LEU A 99 -17.06 -5.75 1.14
CA LEU A 99 -16.24 -6.62 1.99
C LEU A 99 -16.76 -8.06 2.10
N LYS A 100 -17.99 -8.33 1.63
CA LYS A 100 -18.57 -9.68 1.59
C LYS A 100 -18.23 -10.40 0.29
N TYR A 101 -17.72 -9.69 -0.70
CA TYR A 101 -17.34 -10.28 -1.97
C TYR A 101 -16.26 -11.34 -1.78
N THR A 102 -16.52 -12.53 -2.25
CA THR A 102 -15.54 -13.62 -2.33
C THR A 102 -15.14 -13.83 -3.77
N ALA A 103 -13.87 -13.61 -4.06
CA ALA A 103 -13.35 -13.81 -5.40
C ALA A 103 -13.42 -15.28 -5.80
N PRO A 104 -13.78 -15.61 -7.06
CA PRO A 104 -13.79 -16.99 -7.54
C PRO A 104 -12.36 -17.58 -7.48
N GLU A 105 -12.29 -18.90 -7.30
CA GLU A 105 -11.00 -19.62 -7.21
C GLU A 105 -10.23 -19.58 -8.54
N ILE A 106 -10.93 -19.53 -9.66
CA ILE A 106 -10.33 -19.39 -10.99
C ILE A 106 -10.38 -17.91 -11.39
N GLU A 107 -9.26 -17.40 -11.83
CA GLU A 107 -9.19 -16.12 -12.51
C GLU A 107 -8.83 -16.31 -13.98
N SER A 108 -9.50 -15.57 -14.85
CA SER A 108 -9.29 -15.61 -16.28
C SER A 108 -8.97 -14.23 -16.82
N ARG A 109 -8.11 -14.18 -17.83
CA ARG A 109 -7.75 -12.97 -18.54
C ARG A 109 -7.73 -13.25 -20.03
N GLU A 110 -8.46 -12.47 -20.78
CA GLU A 110 -8.38 -12.49 -22.26
C GLU A 110 -7.26 -11.56 -22.74
N LEU A 111 -6.49 -12.05 -23.70
CA LEU A 111 -5.47 -11.29 -24.39
C LEU A 111 -5.39 -11.75 -25.86
N ASN A 112 -5.69 -10.86 -26.80
CA ASN A 112 -5.65 -11.13 -28.24
C ASN A 112 -6.48 -12.37 -28.67
N GLY A 113 -7.67 -12.54 -28.08
CA GLY A 113 -8.56 -13.66 -28.38
C GLY A 113 -8.19 -14.97 -27.70
N VAL A 114 -7.12 -15.01 -26.88
CA VAL A 114 -6.73 -16.17 -26.08
C VAL A 114 -7.11 -15.93 -24.61
N VAL A 115 -7.79 -16.88 -23.99
CA VAL A 115 -8.15 -16.83 -22.58
C VAL A 115 -7.13 -17.61 -21.76
N PHE A 116 -6.43 -16.91 -20.88
CA PHE A 116 -5.56 -17.49 -19.86
C PHE A 116 -6.36 -17.71 -18.58
N SER A 117 -6.38 -18.93 -18.06
CA SER A 117 -7.07 -19.26 -16.83
C SER A 117 -6.09 -19.91 -15.85
N GLN A 118 -6.16 -19.51 -14.58
CA GLN A 118 -5.33 -20.06 -13.52
C GLN A 118 -6.07 -20.05 -12.18
N LEU A 119 -5.57 -20.85 -11.24
CA LEU A 119 -6.01 -20.75 -9.85
C LEU A 119 -5.53 -19.43 -9.25
N ARG A 120 -6.48 -18.72 -8.65
CA ARG A 120 -6.17 -17.49 -7.92
C ARG A 120 -5.28 -17.79 -6.71
N ASN A 121 -4.31 -16.96 -6.45
CA ASN A 121 -3.52 -17.07 -5.23
C ASN A 121 -4.37 -16.69 -4.00
N MET A 122 -4.97 -17.71 -3.36
CA MET A 122 -5.81 -17.55 -2.17
C MET A 122 -5.03 -17.63 -0.86
N ILE A 123 -3.70 -17.71 -0.88
CA ILE A 123 -2.87 -17.80 0.33
C ILE A 123 -3.11 -16.57 1.22
N LYS A 124 -3.55 -16.81 2.44
CA LYS A 124 -3.68 -15.79 3.48
C LYS A 124 -2.33 -15.59 4.16
N ILE A 125 -1.73 -14.42 3.96
CA ILE A 125 -0.46 -14.05 4.59
C ILE A 125 -0.76 -13.46 5.95
N ASN A 126 -0.32 -14.14 7.00
CA ASN A 126 -0.44 -13.71 8.40
C ASN A 126 0.72 -14.29 9.21
N HIS A 127 0.75 -14.04 10.51
CA HIS A 127 1.81 -14.55 11.40
C HIS A 127 1.96 -16.07 11.30
N ASN A 128 0.85 -16.82 11.35
CA ASN A 128 0.89 -18.28 11.36
C ASN A 128 1.35 -18.88 10.03
N SER A 129 0.96 -18.28 8.89
CA SER A 129 1.37 -18.79 7.58
C SER A 129 2.81 -18.41 7.21
N LEU A 130 3.28 -17.24 7.64
CA LEU A 130 4.59 -16.72 7.25
C LEU A 130 5.69 -17.06 8.25
N LEU A 131 5.39 -17.03 9.55
CA LEU A 131 6.37 -17.10 10.64
C LEU A 131 6.24 -18.38 11.49
N ALA A 132 5.43 -19.36 11.08
CA ALA A 132 5.26 -20.62 11.81
C ALA A 132 6.57 -21.41 11.95
N LYS A 133 7.48 -21.30 10.97
CA LYS A 133 8.75 -22.00 10.97
C LYS A 133 9.91 -21.06 10.66
N ILE A 134 10.61 -20.62 11.69
CA ILE A 134 11.81 -19.79 11.56
C ILE A 134 13.02 -20.73 11.34
N VAL A 135 13.62 -20.67 10.15
CA VAL A 135 14.72 -21.55 9.75
C VAL A 135 16.11 -20.97 9.98
N THR A 136 16.19 -19.67 10.26
CA THR A 136 17.44 -18.97 10.55
C THR A 136 18.05 -19.38 11.90
N LYS A 137 19.33 -19.07 12.14
CA LYS A 137 19.99 -19.31 13.43
C LYS A 137 19.27 -18.60 14.58
N LYS A 138 18.93 -17.32 14.40
CA LYS A 138 18.10 -16.56 15.33
C LYS A 138 16.64 -16.99 15.16
N LYS A 139 16.06 -17.55 16.23
CA LYS A 139 14.68 -18.09 16.21
C LYS A 139 13.62 -17.09 16.66
N GLU A 140 14.04 -15.97 17.20
CA GLU A 140 13.12 -14.92 17.64
C GLU A 140 13.09 -13.76 16.63
N ILE A 141 11.89 -13.32 16.27
CA ILE A 141 11.66 -12.15 15.42
C ILE A 141 10.93 -11.11 16.27
N PRO A 142 11.48 -9.90 16.43
CA PRO A 142 10.79 -8.82 17.13
C PRO A 142 9.42 -8.51 16.48
N ALA A 143 8.42 -8.18 17.28
CA ALA A 143 7.06 -7.94 16.81
C ALA A 143 6.98 -6.88 15.69
N LYS A 144 7.81 -5.83 15.76
CA LYS A 144 7.92 -4.82 14.69
C LYS A 144 8.41 -5.44 13.38
N ALA A 145 9.46 -6.26 13.42
CA ALA A 145 9.99 -6.93 12.23
C ALA A 145 9.00 -7.96 11.67
N ALA A 146 8.30 -8.70 12.52
CA ALA A 146 7.25 -9.62 12.10
C ALA A 146 6.12 -8.89 11.35
N ARG A 147 5.65 -7.76 11.87
CA ARG A 147 4.67 -6.89 11.21
C ARG A 147 5.17 -6.43 9.83
N ASP A 148 6.41 -5.96 9.75
CA ASP A 148 7.00 -5.42 8.54
C ASP A 148 7.20 -6.52 7.46
N LEU A 149 7.59 -7.72 7.87
CA LEU A 149 7.66 -8.89 6.98
C LEU A 149 6.29 -9.28 6.43
N ILE A 150 5.24 -9.26 7.27
CA ILE A 150 3.87 -9.57 6.85
C ILE A 150 3.38 -8.49 5.87
N LEU A 151 3.58 -7.20 6.18
CA LEU A 151 3.22 -6.09 5.31
C LEU A 151 3.89 -6.21 3.94
N SER A 152 5.21 -6.43 3.93
CA SER A 152 5.97 -6.60 2.69
C SER A 152 5.46 -7.80 1.89
N SER A 153 5.24 -8.94 2.53
CA SER A 153 4.75 -10.16 1.86
C SER A 153 3.36 -9.97 1.25
N ILE A 154 2.45 -9.28 1.95
CA ILE A 154 1.13 -8.92 1.42
C ILE A 154 1.28 -7.98 0.21
N THR A 155 2.13 -6.97 0.31
CA THR A 155 2.38 -6.02 -0.79
C THR A 155 2.93 -6.74 -2.01
N LEU A 156 3.92 -7.62 -1.82
CA LEU A 156 4.54 -8.37 -2.91
C LEU A 156 3.61 -9.41 -3.54
N LYS A 157 2.64 -9.94 -2.81
CA LYS A 157 1.59 -10.81 -3.37
C LYS A 157 0.83 -10.13 -4.52
N TYR A 158 0.66 -8.81 -4.46
CA TYR A 158 -0.04 -8.00 -5.46
C TYR A 158 0.91 -7.21 -6.37
N THR A 159 2.21 -7.49 -6.30
CA THR A 159 3.23 -6.85 -7.11
C THR A 159 3.65 -7.76 -8.26
N GLN A 160 3.77 -7.18 -9.45
CA GLN A 160 4.21 -7.94 -10.62
C GLN A 160 5.63 -8.47 -10.46
N SER A 161 5.81 -9.74 -10.75
CA SER A 161 7.08 -10.46 -10.66
C SER A 161 8.05 -10.01 -11.80
N ASN A 162 9.35 -10.05 -11.63
CA ASN A 162 10.05 -10.23 -10.36
C ASN A 162 9.82 -9.05 -9.44
N SER A 163 9.64 -9.31 -8.16
CA SER A 163 9.37 -8.26 -7.18
C SER A 163 10.21 -8.44 -5.92
N VAL A 164 10.67 -7.31 -5.36
CA VAL A 164 11.40 -7.22 -4.09
C VAL A 164 10.86 -6.03 -3.31
N GLY A 165 10.70 -6.15 -2.00
CA GLY A 165 10.19 -5.09 -1.15
C GLY A 165 10.97 -4.96 0.15
N TYR A 166 11.18 -3.72 0.58
CA TYR A 166 11.71 -3.35 1.89
C TYR A 166 10.62 -2.66 2.70
N ALA A 167 10.44 -3.08 3.93
CA ALA A 167 9.49 -2.48 4.87
C ALA A 167 10.19 -2.11 6.16
N LEU A 168 9.80 -0.99 6.74
CA LEU A 168 10.30 -0.46 7.99
C LEU A 168 9.19 0.24 8.75
N ASP A 169 9.06 -0.09 10.01
CA ASP A 169 8.13 0.51 10.97
C ASP A 169 6.69 0.66 10.43
N GLY A 170 6.16 -0.42 9.84
CA GLY A 170 4.78 -0.49 9.36
C GLY A 170 4.54 0.20 8.01
N GLN A 171 5.59 0.45 7.25
CA GLN A 171 5.54 1.11 5.95
C GLN A 171 6.47 0.40 4.97
N MET A 172 6.05 0.28 3.70
CA MET A 172 6.99 -0.01 2.62
C MET A 172 7.90 1.21 2.41
N ILE A 173 9.19 0.96 2.23
CA ILE A 173 10.18 2.02 1.97
C ILE A 173 10.84 1.88 0.60
N GLY A 174 10.67 0.73 -0.07
CA GLY A 174 11.14 0.52 -1.42
C GLY A 174 10.50 -0.71 -2.04
N ILE A 175 9.96 -0.57 -3.26
CA ILE A 175 9.33 -1.65 -4.02
C ILE A 175 9.93 -1.69 -5.41
N GLY A 176 10.59 -2.79 -5.75
CA GLY A 176 10.97 -3.15 -7.12
C GLY A 176 9.91 -4.07 -7.70
N ALA A 177 9.47 -3.80 -8.92
CA ALA A 177 8.39 -4.54 -9.57
C ALA A 177 8.67 -4.77 -11.06
N GLY A 178 8.22 -5.91 -11.58
CA GLY A 178 8.17 -6.19 -13.02
C GLY A 178 9.54 -6.26 -13.72
N GLN A 179 10.61 -6.56 -13.00
CA GLN A 179 11.95 -6.66 -13.59
C GLN A 179 12.21 -8.06 -14.15
N GLN A 180 12.96 -8.13 -15.25
CA GLN A 180 13.28 -9.40 -15.92
C GLN A 180 14.17 -10.32 -15.09
N ASN A 181 15.01 -9.76 -14.20
CA ASN A 181 15.83 -10.55 -13.29
C ASN A 181 15.76 -10.03 -11.84
N ARG A 182 16.13 -10.89 -10.91
CA ARG A 182 16.05 -10.59 -9.48
C ARG A 182 17.10 -9.61 -8.98
N VAL A 183 18.27 -9.60 -9.61
CA VAL A 183 19.36 -8.70 -9.22
C VAL A 183 18.98 -7.25 -9.47
N ASP A 184 18.46 -6.93 -10.66
CA ASP A 184 18.02 -5.57 -10.99
C ASP A 184 16.76 -5.18 -10.20
N CYS A 185 15.89 -6.15 -9.91
CA CYS A 185 14.75 -5.91 -9.04
C CYS A 185 15.19 -5.52 -7.62
N THR A 186 16.18 -6.22 -7.07
CA THR A 186 16.75 -5.91 -5.75
C THR A 186 17.42 -4.55 -5.74
N ARG A 187 18.21 -4.23 -6.79
CA ARG A 187 18.83 -2.90 -6.94
C ARG A 187 17.79 -1.78 -7.03
N LEU A 188 16.73 -1.98 -7.80
CA LEU A 188 15.64 -1.02 -7.92
C LEU A 188 14.95 -0.76 -6.58
N ALA A 189 14.60 -1.82 -5.86
CA ALA A 189 13.98 -1.70 -4.54
C ALA A 189 14.93 -1.04 -3.53
N GLY A 190 16.23 -1.40 -3.54
CA GLY A 190 17.27 -0.81 -2.69
C GLY A 190 17.44 0.67 -2.93
N ARG A 191 17.59 1.09 -4.20
CA ARG A 191 17.69 2.51 -4.57
C ARG A 191 16.46 3.33 -4.09
N LYS A 192 15.25 2.76 -4.19
CA LYS A 192 14.03 3.42 -3.68
C LYS A 192 14.07 3.55 -2.16
N ALA A 193 14.52 2.52 -1.45
CA ALA A 193 14.70 2.56 0.00
C ALA A 193 15.76 3.60 0.41
N GLU A 194 16.91 3.67 -0.28
CA GLU A 194 17.93 4.71 -0.08
C GLU A 194 17.34 6.12 -0.29
N THR A 195 16.59 6.31 -1.38
CA THR A 195 15.90 7.59 -1.65
C THR A 195 14.91 7.93 -0.55
N TRP A 196 14.22 6.92 0.02
CA TRP A 196 13.31 7.14 1.14
C TRP A 196 14.07 7.63 2.37
N PHE A 197 15.21 7.03 2.73
CA PHE A 197 16.05 7.49 3.83
C PHE A 197 16.63 8.89 3.58
N LEU A 198 17.06 9.20 2.36
CA LEU A 198 17.62 10.51 2.02
C LEU A 198 16.60 11.66 2.08
N ARG A 199 15.31 11.36 2.15
CA ARG A 199 14.26 12.37 2.32
C ARG A 199 13.92 12.66 3.79
N GLN A 200 14.44 11.85 4.73
CA GLN A 200 14.26 12.06 6.17
C GLN A 200 15.28 13.08 6.68
#